data_5329ddbdef819a5989b82147d876d26a
#
_entry.id   5329ddbdef819a5989b82147d876d26a
#
_cell.length_a   1.000
_cell.length_b   1.000
_cell.length_c   1.000
_cell.angle_alpha   90.00
_cell.angle_beta   90.00
_cell.angle_gamma   90.00
#
_symmetry.space_group_name_H-M   'P 1'
#
loop_
_entity.id
_entity.type
_entity.pdbx_description
1 polymer ?
#
loop_
_entity_poly.entity_id
_entity_poly.type
_entity_poly.pdbx_seq_one_letter_code
_entity_poly.pdbx_strand_id
1 'polypeptide(L)'
;MTRPTARTHPPRVVLESFGIPPESPVATPERGGFSGAQVFRVDAGAATWCLKAIPTHQVDLVRQEGLQRLLAHLADGGLDFVPVPRLTRSGERWVVIGGTLWQCEPWLPGQADLGAHVSTARLTAGLRALGLWHQRAVSFAPRPTERPWFRSHHSEPSPAVRERSQLLQHWSPGRLNELESRVRVHWPRELHPAVELIIGEGRRQGPEVLRILHSWCNHPVAIQPCLRDIWREHLLFVGNRVTGLIDPQACRSDSVAVDLARLLGSLCGNDQEGWRTGLAAYGQVRPLSLDELQLVSPLDRAGCLLAGLHWLERLSEREPHATGFSAAATGRLWHFAERLAGGSTDGGLTLPLISPND
;
A
#
# COMPACT_ATOMS: atom_id res chain seq x y z
N MET A 1 -25.30 -11.61 -5.98
CA MET A 1 -24.20 -12.50 -5.53
C MET A 1 -24.11 -12.40 -4.01
N THR A 2 -24.42 -13.47 -3.29
CA THR A 2 -24.36 -13.56 -1.83
C THR A 2 -22.91 -13.33 -1.39
N ARG A 3 -22.67 -12.35 -0.50
CA ARG A 3 -21.37 -12.17 0.18
C ARG A 3 -21.00 -13.50 0.84
N PRO A 4 -19.76 -14.04 0.64
CA PRO A 4 -19.30 -15.15 1.44
C PRO A 4 -19.35 -14.71 2.90
N THR A 5 -20.09 -15.44 3.73
CA THR A 5 -20.12 -15.24 5.18
C THR A 5 -18.69 -15.28 5.69
N ALA A 6 -18.28 -14.20 6.40
CA ALA A 6 -16.97 -14.14 7.03
C ALA A 6 -16.77 -15.38 7.90
N ARG A 7 -15.74 -16.18 7.63
CA ARG A 7 -15.41 -17.35 8.44
C ARG A 7 -14.91 -16.86 9.80
N THR A 8 -15.42 -17.43 10.85
CA THR A 8 -14.97 -17.13 12.21
C THR A 8 -13.71 -17.91 12.59
N HIS A 9 -13.39 -18.96 11.83
CA HIS A 9 -12.26 -19.86 12.09
C HIS A 9 -11.75 -20.49 10.79
N PRO A 10 -10.41 -20.69 10.62
CA PRO A 10 -9.87 -21.48 9.52
C PRO A 10 -10.27 -22.95 9.64
N PRO A 11 -10.50 -23.64 8.50
CA PRO A 11 -10.74 -25.09 8.54
C PRO A 11 -9.58 -25.86 9.17
N ARG A 12 -9.88 -26.91 9.94
CA ARG A 12 -8.84 -27.75 10.61
C ARG A 12 -7.81 -28.28 9.62
N VAL A 13 -8.24 -28.74 8.45
CA VAL A 13 -7.35 -29.23 7.39
C VAL A 13 -6.35 -28.18 6.90
N VAL A 14 -6.66 -26.88 6.98
CA VAL A 14 -5.72 -25.80 6.66
C VAL A 14 -4.60 -25.75 7.68
N LEU A 15 -4.94 -25.77 8.98
CA LEU A 15 -3.95 -25.78 10.07
C LEU A 15 -3.04 -27.01 9.96
N GLU A 16 -3.63 -28.18 9.81
CA GLU A 16 -2.90 -29.44 9.62
C GLU A 16 -1.95 -29.43 8.42
N SER A 17 -2.38 -28.82 7.30
CA SER A 17 -1.55 -28.70 6.09
C SER A 17 -0.27 -27.89 6.36
N PHE A 18 -0.35 -26.87 7.21
CA PHE A 18 0.81 -26.09 7.63
C PHE A 18 1.54 -26.66 8.86
N GLY A 19 1.13 -27.82 9.37
CA GLY A 19 1.74 -28.42 10.55
C GLY A 19 1.45 -27.64 11.83
N ILE A 20 0.31 -26.96 11.88
CA ILE A 20 -0.21 -26.26 13.05
C ILE A 20 -1.22 -27.18 13.75
N PRO A 21 -1.15 -27.38 15.05
CA PRO A 21 -2.15 -28.17 15.78
C PRO A 21 -3.55 -27.59 15.56
N PRO A 22 -4.55 -28.40 15.18
CA PRO A 22 -5.88 -27.90 14.85
C PRO A 22 -6.65 -27.30 16.04
N GLU A 23 -6.20 -27.57 17.27
CA GLU A 23 -6.71 -27.02 18.52
C GLU A 23 -6.08 -25.67 18.89
N SER A 24 -5.09 -25.19 18.11
CA SER A 24 -4.42 -23.92 18.39
C SER A 24 -5.41 -22.76 18.48
N PRO A 25 -5.28 -21.88 19.49
CA PRO A 25 -6.12 -20.70 19.61
C PRO A 25 -6.05 -19.81 18.37
N VAL A 26 -7.22 -19.38 17.87
CA VAL A 26 -7.35 -18.51 16.72
C VAL A 26 -8.05 -17.21 17.10
N ALA A 27 -7.47 -16.10 16.71
CA ALA A 27 -8.06 -14.77 16.85
C ALA A 27 -8.15 -14.09 15.49
N THR A 28 -9.23 -13.33 15.29
CA THR A 28 -9.33 -12.42 14.14
C THR A 28 -8.88 -11.04 14.61
N PRO A 29 -7.91 -10.40 13.95
CA PRO A 29 -7.49 -9.04 14.33
C PRO A 29 -8.67 -8.07 14.27
N GLU A 30 -8.76 -7.17 15.25
CA GLU A 30 -9.82 -6.15 15.32
C GLU A 30 -9.84 -5.23 14.08
N ARG A 31 -8.68 -5.03 13.46
CA ARG A 31 -8.53 -4.24 12.22
C ARG A 31 -8.38 -5.18 11.03
N GLY A 32 -9.47 -5.44 10.32
CA GLY A 32 -9.46 -6.12 9.03
C GLY A 32 -8.93 -5.20 7.93
N GLY A 33 -8.17 -5.77 6.98
CA GLY A 33 -7.77 -5.04 5.76
C GLY A 33 -8.96 -4.76 4.83
N PHE A 34 -8.83 -3.76 3.96
CA PHE A 34 -9.86 -3.41 2.97
C PHE A 34 -9.81 -4.27 1.69
N SER A 35 -8.87 -5.20 1.59
CA SER A 35 -8.59 -6.03 0.40
C SER A 35 -9.56 -7.20 0.18
N GLY A 36 -10.46 -7.47 1.13
CA GLY A 36 -11.36 -8.65 1.07
C GLY A 36 -10.72 -9.96 1.52
N ALA A 37 -9.41 -10.01 1.78
CA ALA A 37 -8.75 -11.12 2.43
C ALA A 37 -9.11 -11.16 3.93
N GLN A 38 -9.33 -12.36 4.47
CA GLN A 38 -9.46 -12.55 5.91
C GLN A 38 -8.09 -12.92 6.50
N VAL A 39 -7.78 -12.33 7.64
CA VAL A 39 -6.54 -12.59 8.38
C VAL A 39 -6.89 -13.24 9.72
N PHE A 40 -6.13 -14.28 10.10
CA PHE A 40 -6.27 -14.98 11.36
C PHE A 40 -4.90 -15.04 12.04
N ARG A 41 -4.87 -14.69 13.32
CA ARG A 41 -3.74 -14.96 14.18
C ARG A 41 -3.93 -16.33 14.83
N VAL A 42 -2.91 -17.19 14.73
CA VAL A 42 -2.95 -18.54 15.30
C VAL A 42 -1.77 -18.71 16.26
N ASP A 43 -2.07 -18.96 17.53
CA ASP A 43 -1.05 -19.15 18.56
C ASP A 43 -0.79 -20.67 18.74
N ALA A 44 0.32 -21.15 18.16
CA ALA A 44 0.70 -22.56 18.17
C ALA A 44 1.88 -22.83 19.14
N GLY A 45 1.66 -22.56 20.44
CA GLY A 45 2.67 -22.75 21.47
C GLY A 45 3.86 -21.79 21.33
N ALA A 46 5.00 -22.30 20.87
CA ALA A 46 6.22 -21.51 20.76
C ALA A 46 6.22 -20.51 19.56
N ALA A 47 5.26 -20.62 18.64
CA ALA A 47 5.20 -19.80 17.45
C ALA A 47 3.78 -19.24 17.21
N THR A 48 3.72 -17.99 16.78
CA THR A 48 2.48 -17.35 16.33
C THR A 48 2.49 -17.18 14.82
N TRP A 49 1.40 -17.53 14.17
CA TRP A 49 1.25 -17.52 12.72
C TRP A 49 0.14 -16.57 12.26
N CYS A 50 0.33 -16.00 11.08
CA CYS A 50 -0.66 -15.25 10.34
C CYS A 50 -1.19 -16.15 9.21
N LEU A 51 -2.45 -16.56 9.27
CA LEU A 51 -3.13 -17.21 8.16
C LEU A 51 -3.92 -16.19 7.37
N LYS A 52 -3.69 -16.15 6.05
CA LYS A 52 -4.43 -15.31 5.11
C LYS A 52 -5.34 -16.18 4.25
N ALA A 53 -6.62 -15.84 4.23
CA ALA A 53 -7.65 -16.50 3.40
C ALA A 53 -8.04 -15.54 2.27
N ILE A 54 -7.72 -15.90 1.04
CA ILE A 54 -7.92 -15.05 -0.14
C ILE A 54 -8.83 -15.80 -1.12
N PRO A 55 -9.96 -15.23 -1.57
CA PRO A 55 -10.78 -15.86 -2.61
C PRO A 55 -9.96 -16.12 -3.88
N THR A 56 -10.03 -17.34 -4.42
CA THR A 56 -9.16 -17.76 -5.55
C THR A 56 -9.37 -16.90 -6.80
N HIS A 57 -10.58 -16.37 -7.02
CA HIS A 57 -10.87 -15.48 -8.15
C HIS A 57 -10.18 -14.11 -8.06
N GLN A 58 -9.57 -13.76 -6.91
CA GLN A 58 -8.82 -12.53 -6.69
C GLN A 58 -7.31 -12.74 -6.79
N VAL A 59 -6.85 -13.97 -7.04
CA VAL A 59 -5.42 -14.32 -7.01
C VAL A 59 -4.95 -14.75 -8.39
N ASP A 60 -3.93 -14.07 -8.90
CA ASP A 60 -3.09 -14.61 -9.96
C ASP A 60 -2.03 -15.50 -9.33
N LEU A 61 -2.10 -16.81 -9.57
CA LEU A 61 -1.22 -17.80 -8.94
C LEU A 61 0.23 -17.66 -9.36
N VAL A 62 0.51 -17.26 -10.59
CA VAL A 62 1.88 -17.04 -11.09
C VAL A 62 2.51 -15.85 -10.36
N ARG A 63 1.74 -14.75 -10.24
CA ARG A 63 2.15 -13.59 -9.47
C ARG A 63 2.34 -13.93 -7.99
N GLN A 64 1.44 -14.71 -7.40
CA GLN A 64 1.52 -15.13 -6.00
C GLN A 64 2.77 -15.98 -5.74
N GLU A 65 3.11 -16.90 -6.64
CA GLU A 65 4.34 -17.68 -6.55
C GLU A 65 5.59 -16.79 -6.65
N GLY A 66 5.61 -15.89 -7.63
CA GLY A 66 6.70 -14.92 -7.80
C GLY A 66 6.89 -14.03 -6.58
N LEU A 67 5.80 -13.55 -5.97
CA LEU A 67 5.84 -12.76 -4.73
C LEU A 67 6.48 -13.56 -3.59
N GLN A 68 6.06 -14.79 -3.36
CA GLN A 68 6.60 -15.62 -2.28
C GLN A 68 8.08 -15.97 -2.49
N ARG A 69 8.51 -16.14 -3.74
CA ARG A 69 9.94 -16.31 -4.09
C ARG A 69 10.73 -15.02 -3.86
N LEU A 70 10.15 -13.87 -4.18
CA LEU A 70 10.76 -12.57 -3.86
C LEU A 70 10.94 -12.40 -2.36
N LEU A 71 9.91 -12.69 -1.54
CA LEU A 71 10.02 -12.60 -0.09
C LEU A 71 11.10 -13.52 0.50
N ALA A 72 11.20 -14.76 -0.02
CA ALA A 72 12.27 -15.67 0.36
C ALA A 72 13.66 -15.12 -0.03
N HIS A 73 13.82 -14.61 -1.26
CA HIS A 73 15.05 -13.95 -1.72
C HIS A 73 15.48 -12.78 -0.83
N LEU A 74 14.53 -11.97 -0.38
CA LEU A 74 14.79 -10.85 0.52
C LEU A 74 15.27 -11.31 1.90
N ALA A 75 14.63 -12.34 2.44
CA ALA A 75 15.02 -12.92 3.74
C ALA A 75 16.37 -13.63 3.68
N ASP A 76 16.64 -14.39 2.62
CA ASP A 76 17.96 -15.01 2.35
C ASP A 76 19.05 -13.94 2.20
N GLY A 77 18.67 -12.75 1.73
CA GLY A 77 19.50 -11.54 1.71
C GLY A 77 19.70 -10.86 3.06
N GLY A 78 19.19 -11.43 4.15
CA GLY A 78 19.38 -10.95 5.53
C GLY A 78 18.29 -9.98 6.04
N LEU A 79 17.13 -9.85 5.36
CA LEU A 79 16.03 -9.02 5.84
C LEU A 79 15.11 -9.81 6.77
N ASP A 80 15.31 -9.69 8.08
CA ASP A 80 14.58 -10.41 9.14
C ASP A 80 13.16 -9.85 9.40
N PHE A 81 12.83 -8.71 8.81
CA PHE A 81 11.52 -8.04 8.94
C PHE A 81 10.55 -8.35 7.79
N VAL A 82 10.86 -9.36 6.95
CA VAL A 82 10.02 -9.77 5.82
C VAL A 82 9.20 -11.00 6.19
N PRO A 83 7.87 -11.01 5.97
CA PRO A 83 7.01 -12.15 6.31
C PRO A 83 7.10 -13.24 5.24
N VAL A 84 8.10 -14.11 5.32
CA VAL A 84 8.26 -15.22 4.38
C VAL A 84 7.20 -16.29 4.63
N PRO A 85 6.36 -16.62 3.63
CA PRO A 85 5.34 -17.65 3.79
C PRO A 85 5.94 -19.04 4.08
N ARG A 86 5.37 -19.69 5.09
CA ARG A 86 5.68 -21.06 5.47
C ARG A 86 5.17 -22.03 4.39
N LEU A 87 5.97 -23.02 4.05
CA LEU A 87 5.53 -24.13 3.20
C LEU A 87 4.61 -25.08 3.99
N THR A 88 3.70 -25.73 3.29
CA THR A 88 2.93 -26.85 3.82
C THR A 88 3.81 -28.04 4.13
N ARG A 89 3.27 -29.06 4.80
CA ARG A 89 3.96 -30.34 5.03
C ARG A 89 4.33 -31.08 3.74
N SER A 90 3.57 -30.82 2.65
CA SER A 90 3.86 -31.36 1.30
C SER A 90 4.82 -30.51 0.49
N GLY A 91 5.34 -29.41 1.06
CA GLY A 91 6.25 -28.49 0.37
C GLY A 91 5.57 -27.45 -0.51
N GLU A 92 4.22 -27.37 -0.48
CA GLU A 92 3.45 -26.40 -1.25
C GLU A 92 3.46 -25.02 -0.58
N ARG A 93 3.28 -23.97 -1.37
CA ARG A 93 3.30 -22.58 -0.87
C ARG A 93 1.97 -22.13 -0.28
N TRP A 94 0.89 -22.81 -0.61
CA TRP A 94 -0.48 -22.54 -0.15
C TRP A 94 -1.33 -23.80 -0.26
N VAL A 95 -2.53 -23.75 0.31
CA VAL A 95 -3.58 -24.74 0.05
C VAL A 95 -4.83 -24.06 -0.46
N VAL A 96 -5.59 -24.73 -1.33
CA VAL A 96 -6.88 -24.23 -1.83
C VAL A 96 -7.99 -25.12 -1.29
N ILE A 97 -8.89 -24.52 -0.51
CA ILE A 97 -10.02 -25.22 0.10
C ILE A 97 -11.29 -24.38 -0.08
N GLY A 98 -12.30 -24.97 -0.70
CA GLY A 98 -13.60 -24.33 -0.89
C GLY A 98 -13.53 -22.99 -1.63
N GLY A 99 -12.72 -22.90 -2.70
CA GLY A 99 -12.56 -21.67 -3.48
C GLY A 99 -11.75 -20.56 -2.78
N THR A 100 -11.07 -20.89 -1.68
CA THR A 100 -10.22 -19.98 -0.92
C THR A 100 -8.78 -20.49 -0.93
N LEU A 101 -7.85 -19.62 -1.29
CA LEU A 101 -6.41 -19.83 -1.15
C LEU A 101 -6.00 -19.44 0.28
N TRP A 102 -5.32 -20.35 0.93
CA TRP A 102 -4.79 -20.16 2.28
C TRP A 102 -3.27 -20.17 2.25
N GLN A 103 -2.67 -19.12 2.81
CA GLN A 103 -1.23 -19.06 3.04
C GLN A 103 -0.96 -18.81 4.52
N CYS A 104 0.19 -19.27 4.98
CA CYS A 104 0.67 -19.11 6.34
C CYS A 104 1.98 -18.35 6.32
N GLU A 105 2.11 -17.33 7.16
CA GLU A 105 3.34 -16.56 7.34
C GLU A 105 3.58 -16.33 8.84
N PRO A 106 4.82 -16.01 9.28
CA PRO A 106 5.06 -15.69 10.68
C PRO A 106 4.26 -14.46 11.09
N TRP A 107 3.71 -14.48 12.31
CA TRP A 107 3.21 -13.28 12.97
C TRP A 107 4.39 -12.49 13.48
N LEU A 108 4.83 -11.49 12.71
CA LEU A 108 6.01 -10.71 13.06
C LEU A 108 5.78 -9.90 14.35
N PRO A 109 6.80 -9.77 15.21
CA PRO A 109 6.68 -9.04 16.46
C PRO A 109 6.57 -7.53 16.22
N GLY A 110 6.02 -6.84 17.23
CA GLY A 110 5.89 -5.38 17.18
C GLY A 110 4.49 -4.91 16.85
N GLN A 111 4.35 -3.61 16.77
CA GLN A 111 3.07 -2.93 16.52
C GLN A 111 3.27 -1.78 15.52
N ALA A 112 2.22 -1.49 14.75
CA ALA A 112 2.15 -0.33 13.86
C ALA A 112 1.62 0.90 14.61
N ASP A 113 2.04 1.07 15.86
CA ASP A 113 1.66 2.22 16.70
C ASP A 113 2.63 3.38 16.49
N LEU A 114 2.30 4.24 15.54
CA LEU A 114 3.11 5.41 15.19
C LEU A 114 2.54 6.72 15.75
N GLY A 115 1.41 6.64 16.50
CA GLY A 115 0.75 7.82 17.02
C GLY A 115 0.29 8.81 15.93
N ALA A 116 -0.06 10.04 16.31
CA ALA A 116 -0.41 11.10 15.35
C ALA A 116 0.85 11.58 14.59
N HIS A 117 1.98 11.69 15.28
CA HIS A 117 3.26 12.11 14.71
C HIS A 117 4.30 11.00 14.88
N VAL A 118 4.97 10.63 13.79
CA VAL A 118 6.07 9.68 13.82
C VAL A 118 7.32 10.35 14.39
N SER A 119 8.02 9.68 15.31
CA SER A 119 9.32 10.19 15.79
C SER A 119 10.39 10.11 14.68
N THR A 120 11.35 11.04 14.68
CA THR A 120 12.47 11.05 13.73
C THR A 120 13.21 9.71 13.70
N ALA A 121 13.38 9.05 14.85
CA ALA A 121 14.04 7.76 14.95
C ALA A 121 13.26 6.67 14.21
N ARG A 122 11.93 6.58 14.39
CA ARG A 122 11.07 5.60 13.70
C ARG A 122 10.93 5.93 12.21
N LEU A 123 10.81 7.20 11.84
CA LEU A 123 10.81 7.66 10.45
C LEU A 123 12.08 7.19 9.74
N THR A 124 13.24 7.50 10.31
CA THR A 124 14.55 7.09 9.78
C THR A 124 14.66 5.56 9.65
N ALA A 125 14.26 4.81 10.68
CA ALA A 125 14.27 3.35 10.66
C ALA A 125 13.35 2.78 9.58
N GLY A 126 12.14 3.31 9.43
CA GLY A 126 11.17 2.90 8.41
C GLY A 126 11.67 3.13 6.98
N LEU A 127 12.24 4.32 6.70
CA LEU A 127 12.77 4.63 5.37
C LEU A 127 14.06 3.85 5.06
N ARG A 128 14.90 3.58 6.04
CA ARG A 128 16.05 2.66 5.87
C ARG A 128 15.61 1.23 5.59
N ALA A 129 14.58 0.72 6.29
CA ALA A 129 14.03 -0.61 6.02
C ALA A 129 13.48 -0.72 4.59
N LEU A 130 12.75 0.31 4.11
CA LEU A 130 12.32 0.39 2.72
C LEU A 130 13.51 0.45 1.74
N GLY A 131 14.55 1.21 2.07
CA GLY A 131 15.80 1.25 1.28
C GLY A 131 16.47 -0.11 1.18
N LEU A 132 16.57 -0.86 2.28
CA LEU A 132 17.11 -2.23 2.31
C LEU A 132 16.25 -3.18 1.46
N TRP A 133 14.92 -3.10 1.57
CA TRP A 133 14.00 -3.85 0.71
C TRP A 133 14.35 -3.62 -0.77
N HIS A 134 14.36 -2.37 -1.22
CA HIS A 134 14.62 -2.02 -2.61
C HIS A 134 16.04 -2.42 -3.07
N GLN A 135 17.04 -2.22 -2.20
CA GLN A 135 18.42 -2.60 -2.48
C GLN A 135 18.57 -4.12 -2.72
N ARG A 136 17.81 -4.94 -2.00
CA ARG A 136 17.81 -6.39 -2.18
C ARG A 136 16.89 -6.85 -3.31
N ALA A 137 15.73 -6.22 -3.47
CA ALA A 137 14.74 -6.59 -4.49
C ALA A 137 15.27 -6.43 -5.92
N VAL A 138 16.20 -5.49 -6.18
CA VAL A 138 16.76 -5.26 -7.53
C VAL A 138 17.48 -6.49 -8.08
N SER A 139 18.06 -7.33 -7.23
CA SER A 139 18.79 -8.55 -7.61
C SER A 139 17.91 -9.79 -7.74
N PHE A 140 16.60 -9.67 -7.50
CA PHE A 140 15.67 -10.79 -7.67
C PHE A 140 15.60 -11.24 -9.13
N ALA A 141 15.80 -12.54 -9.38
CA ALA A 141 15.71 -13.15 -10.70
C ALA A 141 14.36 -13.87 -10.88
N PRO A 142 13.37 -13.20 -11.52
CA PRO A 142 12.07 -13.82 -11.77
C PRO A 142 12.19 -14.92 -12.84
N ARG A 143 11.35 -15.96 -12.73
CA ARG A 143 11.12 -16.92 -13.80
C ARG A 143 10.50 -16.23 -15.03
N PRO A 144 10.62 -16.79 -16.24
CA PRO A 144 10.03 -16.17 -17.44
C PRO A 144 8.54 -15.82 -17.30
N THR A 145 7.76 -16.70 -16.67
CA THR A 145 6.33 -16.52 -16.42
C THR A 145 6.01 -15.41 -15.38
N GLU A 146 6.95 -15.10 -14.49
CA GLU A 146 6.80 -14.09 -13.44
C GLU A 146 7.22 -12.68 -13.90
N ARG A 147 7.97 -12.57 -15.04
CA ARG A 147 8.50 -11.29 -15.56
C ARG A 147 7.44 -10.21 -15.81
N PRO A 148 6.18 -10.52 -16.17
CA PRO A 148 5.15 -9.50 -16.27
C PRO A 148 4.91 -8.75 -14.95
N TRP A 149 5.19 -9.40 -13.82
CA TRP A 149 4.97 -8.86 -12.47
C TRP A 149 6.26 -8.37 -11.82
N PHE A 150 7.32 -9.15 -11.96
CA PHE A 150 8.59 -8.92 -11.25
C PHE A 150 9.75 -8.92 -12.23
N ARG A 151 10.33 -7.75 -12.45
CA ARG A 151 11.55 -7.55 -13.24
C ARG A 151 12.29 -6.33 -12.73
N SER A 152 13.59 -6.28 -12.98
CA SER A 152 14.38 -5.07 -12.79
C SER A 152 14.92 -4.63 -14.16
N HIS A 153 14.78 -3.34 -14.46
CA HIS A 153 15.25 -2.74 -15.71
C HIS A 153 15.67 -1.28 -15.45
N HIS A 154 16.75 -0.85 -16.10
CA HIS A 154 17.32 0.46 -15.83
C HIS A 154 16.60 1.61 -16.56
N SER A 155 15.78 1.31 -17.55
CA SER A 155 15.19 2.31 -18.43
C SER A 155 13.87 1.83 -19.02
N GLU A 156 12.79 1.95 -18.25
CA GLU A 156 11.41 1.68 -18.67
C GLU A 156 10.47 2.76 -18.12
N PRO A 157 9.36 3.08 -18.80
CA PRO A 157 8.33 3.94 -18.22
C PRO A 157 7.69 3.33 -16.98
N SER A 158 7.48 4.14 -15.94
CA SER A 158 6.85 3.68 -14.69
C SER A 158 5.40 3.22 -14.93
N PRO A 159 5.03 1.98 -14.58
CA PRO A 159 3.64 1.52 -14.63
C PRO A 159 2.69 2.39 -13.78
N ALA A 160 3.12 2.82 -12.60
CA ALA A 160 2.29 3.63 -11.70
C ALA A 160 1.96 5.00 -12.29
N VAL A 161 2.86 5.60 -13.05
CA VAL A 161 2.59 6.87 -13.75
C VAL A 161 1.48 6.70 -14.77
N ARG A 162 1.57 5.67 -15.61
CA ARG A 162 0.55 5.39 -16.63
C ARG A 162 -0.81 5.07 -16.03
N GLU A 163 -0.83 4.22 -15.01
CA GLU A 163 -2.06 3.85 -14.30
C GLU A 163 -2.73 5.07 -13.65
N ARG A 164 -1.97 5.90 -12.92
CA ARG A 164 -2.51 7.10 -12.28
C ARG A 164 -2.97 8.15 -13.29
N SER A 165 -2.26 8.30 -14.40
CA SER A 165 -2.68 9.18 -15.51
C SER A 165 -4.04 8.74 -16.07
N GLN A 166 -4.21 7.45 -16.37
CA GLN A 166 -5.47 6.89 -16.86
C GLN A 166 -6.61 7.05 -15.85
N LEU A 167 -6.33 6.78 -14.57
CA LEU A 167 -7.32 6.94 -13.51
C LEU A 167 -7.74 8.40 -13.31
N LEU A 168 -6.80 9.37 -13.38
CA LEU A 168 -7.14 10.79 -13.28
C LEU A 168 -7.95 11.28 -14.48
N GLN A 169 -7.65 10.81 -15.70
CA GLN A 169 -8.46 11.13 -16.89
C GLN A 169 -9.92 10.72 -16.72
N HIS A 170 -10.19 9.66 -15.96
CA HIS A 170 -11.54 9.19 -15.68
C HIS A 170 -12.34 10.17 -14.80
N TRP A 171 -11.67 11.01 -14.00
CA TRP A 171 -12.27 12.02 -13.13
C TRP A 171 -12.53 13.34 -13.86
N SER A 172 -13.40 13.28 -14.88
CA SER A 172 -13.86 14.47 -15.60
C SER A 172 -14.69 15.40 -14.69
N PRO A 173 -14.85 16.69 -15.03
CA PRO A 173 -15.69 17.62 -14.28
C PRO A 173 -17.11 17.11 -14.07
N GLY A 174 -17.71 16.45 -15.07
CA GLY A 174 -19.04 15.84 -14.99
C GLY A 174 -19.11 14.75 -13.93
N ARG A 175 -18.13 13.84 -13.93
CA ARG A 175 -18.07 12.77 -12.92
C ARG A 175 -17.84 13.29 -11.50
N LEU A 176 -17.03 14.32 -11.33
CA LEU A 176 -16.88 14.99 -10.03
C LEU A 176 -18.18 15.60 -9.54
N ASN A 177 -18.97 16.24 -10.43
CA ASN A 177 -20.28 16.79 -10.10
C ASN A 177 -21.29 15.70 -9.69
N GLU A 178 -21.29 14.56 -10.41
CA GLU A 178 -22.14 13.41 -10.07
C GLU A 178 -21.80 12.83 -8.69
N LEU A 179 -20.50 12.64 -8.43
CA LEU A 179 -20.02 12.15 -7.13
C LEU A 179 -20.40 13.11 -6.00
N GLU A 180 -20.19 14.42 -6.18
CA GLU A 180 -20.55 15.44 -5.21
C GLU A 180 -22.04 15.43 -4.90
N SER A 181 -22.89 15.41 -5.92
CA SER A 181 -24.35 15.37 -5.77
C SER A 181 -24.81 14.13 -5.01
N ARG A 182 -24.24 12.97 -5.32
CA ARG A 182 -24.55 11.70 -4.66
C ARG A 182 -24.20 11.72 -3.18
N VAL A 183 -23.02 12.24 -2.85
CA VAL A 183 -22.53 12.30 -1.47
C VAL A 183 -23.30 13.32 -0.64
N ARG A 184 -23.53 14.54 -1.16
CA ARG A 184 -24.21 15.62 -0.42
C ARG A 184 -25.63 15.28 0.01
N VAL A 185 -26.35 14.47 -0.78
CA VAL A 185 -27.75 14.11 -0.49
C VAL A 185 -27.86 13.09 0.65
N HIS A 186 -26.91 12.18 0.77
CA HIS A 186 -27.06 10.98 1.59
C HIS A 186 -26.11 10.90 2.80
N TRP A 187 -25.09 11.76 2.87
CA TRP A 187 -24.06 11.65 3.88
C TRP A 187 -24.25 12.59 5.07
N PRO A 188 -23.73 12.20 6.26
CA PRO A 188 -23.72 13.05 7.44
C PRO A 188 -23.07 14.41 7.17
N ARG A 189 -23.68 15.48 7.67
CA ARG A 189 -23.22 16.86 7.43
C ARG A 189 -21.80 17.13 7.90
N GLU A 190 -21.36 16.45 8.94
CA GLU A 190 -19.99 16.53 9.49
C GLU A 190 -18.90 16.09 8.53
N LEU A 191 -19.23 15.31 7.48
CA LEU A 191 -18.31 14.88 6.44
C LEU A 191 -18.28 15.81 5.22
N HIS A 192 -19.26 16.72 5.10
CA HIS A 192 -19.34 17.63 3.95
C HIS A 192 -18.07 18.46 3.75
N PRO A 193 -17.40 19.00 4.80
CA PRO A 193 -16.14 19.74 4.59
C PRO A 193 -15.02 18.88 3.98
N ALA A 194 -14.89 17.61 4.38
CA ALA A 194 -13.90 16.71 3.79
C ALA A 194 -14.24 16.39 2.31
N VAL A 195 -15.52 16.21 2.00
CA VAL A 195 -16.01 16.01 0.62
C VAL A 195 -15.70 17.23 -0.25
N GLU A 196 -16.02 18.43 0.23
CA GLU A 196 -15.78 19.71 -0.47
C GLU A 196 -14.28 19.91 -0.76
N LEU A 197 -13.42 19.63 0.22
CA LEU A 197 -11.98 19.70 0.05
C LEU A 197 -11.49 18.70 -1.01
N ILE A 198 -11.87 17.44 -0.93
CA ILE A 198 -11.39 16.40 -1.87
C ILE A 198 -11.86 16.71 -3.29
N ILE A 199 -13.12 17.04 -3.49
CA ILE A 199 -13.69 17.32 -4.82
C ILE A 199 -13.18 18.66 -5.36
N GLY A 200 -13.13 19.69 -4.51
CA GLY A 200 -12.60 21.02 -4.86
C GLY A 200 -11.15 20.93 -5.32
N GLU A 201 -10.30 20.21 -4.58
CA GLU A 201 -8.91 20.00 -4.96
C GLU A 201 -8.78 19.08 -6.19
N GLY A 202 -9.67 18.11 -6.36
CA GLY A 202 -9.77 17.32 -7.58
C GLY A 202 -9.98 18.19 -8.82
N ARG A 203 -10.89 19.18 -8.74
CA ARG A 203 -11.15 20.16 -9.82
C ARG A 203 -9.96 21.11 -10.04
N ARG A 204 -9.36 21.58 -8.95
CA ARG A 204 -8.29 22.60 -8.98
C ARG A 204 -6.94 22.00 -9.43
N GLN A 205 -6.52 20.89 -8.81
CA GLN A 205 -5.19 20.30 -9.04
C GLN A 205 -5.19 19.21 -10.11
N GLY A 206 -6.32 18.53 -10.33
CA GLY A 206 -6.41 17.38 -11.23
C GLY A 206 -5.83 17.64 -12.63
N PRO A 207 -6.20 18.71 -13.32
CA PRO A 207 -5.68 19.03 -14.67
C PRO A 207 -4.15 19.19 -14.70
N GLU A 208 -3.58 19.89 -13.71
CA GLU A 208 -2.13 20.13 -13.65
C GLU A 208 -1.38 18.84 -13.29
N VAL A 209 -1.84 18.08 -12.30
CA VAL A 209 -1.25 16.78 -11.96
C VAL A 209 -1.31 15.82 -13.14
N LEU A 210 -2.41 15.81 -13.89
CA LEU A 210 -2.53 15.01 -15.10
C LEU A 210 -1.52 15.42 -16.17
N ARG A 211 -1.35 16.74 -16.40
CA ARG A 211 -0.36 17.28 -17.35
C ARG A 211 1.06 16.83 -17.00
N ILE A 212 1.43 16.91 -15.70
CA ILE A 212 2.73 16.48 -15.22
C ILE A 212 2.89 14.95 -15.39
N LEU A 213 1.90 14.15 -15.01
CA LEU A 213 1.98 12.69 -15.22
C LEU A 213 2.12 12.34 -16.70
N HIS A 214 1.46 13.07 -17.60
CA HIS A 214 1.62 12.86 -19.05
C HIS A 214 3.06 13.07 -19.52
N SER A 215 3.77 14.08 -19.01
CA SER A 215 5.18 14.28 -19.36
C SER A 215 6.07 13.12 -18.89
N TRP A 216 5.69 12.42 -17.81
CA TRP A 216 6.39 11.25 -17.29
C TRP A 216 5.95 9.91 -17.92
N CYS A 217 4.82 9.85 -18.64
CA CYS A 217 4.25 8.57 -19.12
C CYS A 217 5.19 7.75 -20.01
N ASN A 218 6.05 8.40 -20.77
CA ASN A 218 7.02 7.76 -21.66
C ASN A 218 8.47 8.03 -21.23
N HIS A 219 8.68 8.79 -20.15
CA HIS A 219 10.02 9.04 -19.62
C HIS A 219 10.55 7.76 -18.97
N PRO A 220 11.72 7.26 -19.41
CA PRO A 220 12.27 6.02 -18.87
C PRO A 220 12.91 6.26 -17.50
N VAL A 221 12.59 5.41 -16.55
CA VAL A 221 13.15 5.40 -15.19
C VAL A 221 13.62 4.00 -14.82
N ALA A 222 14.41 3.86 -13.77
CA ALA A 222 14.73 2.55 -13.22
C ALA A 222 13.47 1.94 -12.60
N ILE A 223 13.17 0.68 -12.94
CA ILE A 223 12.10 -0.11 -12.34
C ILE A 223 12.65 -1.36 -11.68
N GLN A 224 12.04 -1.77 -10.60
CA GLN A 224 12.36 -2.97 -9.83
C GLN A 224 11.13 -3.40 -9.01
N PRO A 225 11.14 -4.60 -8.37
CA PRO A 225 10.05 -4.97 -7.47
C PRO A 225 9.88 -3.91 -6.36
N CYS A 226 8.67 -3.35 -6.26
CA CYS A 226 8.23 -2.35 -5.30
C CYS A 226 6.96 -2.84 -4.60
N LEU A 227 6.71 -2.40 -3.38
CA LEU A 227 5.52 -2.78 -2.59
C LEU A 227 4.23 -2.19 -3.16
N ARG A 228 4.30 -0.97 -3.69
CA ARG A 228 3.23 -0.19 -4.34
C ARG A 228 2.06 0.23 -3.46
N ASP A 229 1.82 -0.45 -2.36
CA ASP A 229 0.78 -0.10 -1.38
C ASP A 229 1.32 -0.14 0.05
N ILE A 230 2.48 0.46 0.26
CA ILE A 230 3.05 0.57 1.61
C ILE A 230 2.42 1.75 2.36
N TRP A 231 1.97 1.49 3.60
CA TRP A 231 1.42 2.48 4.52
C TRP A 231 2.10 2.38 5.88
N ARG A 232 1.90 3.41 6.71
CA ARG A 232 2.39 3.43 8.09
C ARG A 232 1.95 2.20 8.90
N GLU A 233 0.75 1.69 8.66
CA GLU A 233 0.21 0.51 9.31
C GLU A 233 0.88 -0.81 8.87
N HIS A 234 1.67 -0.78 7.80
CA HIS A 234 2.43 -1.95 7.33
C HIS A 234 3.84 -2.03 7.92
N LEU A 235 4.27 -1.03 8.70
CA LEU A 235 5.53 -1.04 9.44
C LEU A 235 5.29 -1.42 10.90
N LEU A 236 5.85 -2.54 11.34
CA LEU A 236 5.82 -2.96 12.73
C LEU A 236 7.12 -2.55 13.43
N PHE A 237 6.97 -2.08 14.67
CA PHE A 237 8.10 -1.62 15.48
C PHE A 237 8.12 -2.28 16.85
N VAL A 238 9.35 -2.62 17.30
CA VAL A 238 9.68 -2.82 18.72
C VAL A 238 10.66 -1.72 19.11
N GLY A 239 10.25 -0.82 20.00
CA GLY A 239 10.99 0.42 20.23
C GLY A 239 11.10 1.25 18.94
N ASN A 240 12.33 1.52 18.51
CA ASN A 240 12.62 2.25 17.27
C ASN A 240 13.11 1.33 16.13
N ARG A 241 13.16 0.01 16.34
CA ARG A 241 13.57 -0.96 15.32
C ARG A 241 12.35 -1.42 14.52
N VAL A 242 12.46 -1.42 13.20
CA VAL A 242 11.50 -2.09 12.31
C VAL A 242 11.66 -3.60 12.47
N THR A 243 10.58 -4.27 12.82
CA THR A 243 10.52 -5.72 13.03
C THR A 243 9.58 -6.41 12.06
N GLY A 244 8.83 -5.65 11.28
CA GLY A 244 7.96 -6.18 10.24
C GLY A 244 7.64 -5.14 9.17
N LEU A 245 7.68 -5.59 7.91
CA LEU A 245 7.13 -4.91 6.76
C LEU A 245 6.12 -5.85 6.14
N ILE A 246 4.84 -5.62 6.45
CA ILE A 246 3.75 -6.57 6.19
C ILE A 246 2.87 -6.14 5.00
N ASP A 247 2.02 -7.05 4.56
CA ASP A 247 1.05 -6.89 3.47
C ASP A 247 1.65 -6.51 2.09
N PRO A 248 2.59 -7.29 1.56
CA PRO A 248 3.23 -7.02 0.27
C PRO A 248 2.36 -7.45 -0.93
N GLN A 249 1.04 -7.65 -0.77
CA GLN A 249 0.18 -8.23 -1.81
C GLN A 249 0.06 -7.36 -3.09
N ALA A 250 0.29 -6.06 -2.99
CA ALA A 250 0.31 -5.17 -4.16
C ALA A 250 1.65 -5.15 -4.91
N CYS A 251 2.67 -5.88 -4.40
CA CYS A 251 4.03 -5.85 -4.92
C CYS A 251 4.10 -6.23 -6.40
N ARG A 252 4.77 -5.41 -7.18
CA ARG A 252 5.16 -5.61 -8.58
C ARG A 252 6.18 -4.56 -9.00
N SER A 253 6.77 -4.73 -10.18
CA SER A 253 7.82 -3.82 -10.66
C SER A 253 7.30 -2.42 -10.95
N ASP A 254 8.03 -1.44 -10.42
CA ASP A 254 7.80 -0.02 -10.63
C ASP A 254 9.05 0.81 -10.27
N SER A 255 9.00 2.13 -10.44
CA SER A 255 9.97 3.03 -9.83
C SER A 255 9.82 3.06 -8.31
N VAL A 256 10.92 3.07 -7.57
CA VAL A 256 10.92 3.19 -6.10
C VAL A 256 10.26 4.47 -5.61
N ALA A 257 10.14 5.47 -6.47
CA ALA A 257 9.42 6.70 -6.17
C ALA A 257 7.96 6.45 -5.76
N VAL A 258 7.34 5.35 -6.23
CA VAL A 258 5.95 5.02 -5.86
C VAL A 258 5.82 4.67 -4.38
N ASP A 259 6.78 3.92 -3.84
CA ASP A 259 6.78 3.53 -2.43
C ASP A 259 7.23 4.68 -1.53
N LEU A 260 8.21 5.47 -1.97
CA LEU A 260 8.63 6.68 -1.26
C LEU A 260 7.48 7.67 -1.11
N ALA A 261 6.78 7.98 -2.21
CA ALA A 261 5.61 8.85 -2.19
C ALA A 261 4.54 8.35 -1.21
N ARG A 262 4.25 7.05 -1.26
CA ARG A 262 3.21 6.43 -0.45
C ARG A 262 3.57 6.40 1.03
N LEU A 263 4.78 5.94 1.37
CA LEU A 263 5.21 5.79 2.76
C LEU A 263 5.42 7.15 3.42
N LEU A 264 6.17 8.06 2.78
CA LEU A 264 6.40 9.40 3.30
C LEU A 264 5.09 10.17 3.47
N GLY A 265 4.20 10.10 2.47
CA GLY A 265 2.88 10.71 2.56
C GLY A 265 2.06 10.20 3.75
N SER A 266 2.16 8.90 4.08
CA SER A 266 1.44 8.32 5.21
C SER A 266 2.10 8.58 6.58
N LEU A 267 3.42 8.74 6.62
CA LEU A 267 4.17 9.00 7.86
C LEU A 267 4.23 10.47 8.24
N CYS A 268 4.51 11.32 7.26
CA CYS A 268 4.82 12.74 7.46
C CYS A 268 3.68 13.67 7.09
N GLY A 269 2.65 13.18 6.38
CA GLY A 269 1.61 14.09 5.89
C GLY A 269 2.23 15.18 5.01
N ASN A 270 1.99 16.44 5.37
CA ASN A 270 2.54 17.63 4.69
C ASN A 270 3.81 18.19 5.39
N ASP A 271 4.38 17.50 6.37
CA ASP A 271 5.58 17.92 7.09
C ASP A 271 6.83 17.80 6.18
N GLN A 272 7.31 18.94 5.70
CA GLN A 272 8.43 19.05 4.77
C GLN A 272 9.76 18.59 5.39
N GLU A 273 9.97 18.82 6.68
CA GLU A 273 11.19 18.39 7.37
C GLU A 273 11.21 16.87 7.53
N GLY A 274 10.04 16.28 7.84
CA GLY A 274 9.86 14.83 7.83
C GLY A 274 10.19 14.23 6.47
N TRP A 275 9.71 14.84 5.37
CA TRP A 275 10.03 14.39 4.00
C TRP A 275 11.54 14.43 3.71
N ARG A 276 12.23 15.55 4.02
CA ARG A 276 13.69 15.66 3.82
C ARG A 276 14.44 14.60 4.63
N THR A 277 14.08 14.47 5.91
CA THR A 277 14.69 13.48 6.83
C THR A 277 14.50 12.05 6.30
N GLY A 278 13.30 11.72 5.86
CA GLY A 278 12.99 10.39 5.33
C GLY A 278 13.72 10.09 4.02
N LEU A 279 13.73 11.01 3.07
CA LEU A 279 14.48 10.86 1.81
C LEU A 279 15.98 10.73 2.05
N ALA A 280 16.55 11.51 2.97
CA ALA A 280 17.96 11.41 3.36
C ALA A 280 18.26 10.04 3.99
N ALA A 281 17.40 9.56 4.89
CA ALA A 281 17.55 8.26 5.54
C ALA A 281 17.49 7.08 4.53
N TYR A 282 16.59 7.14 3.56
CA TYR A 282 16.51 6.19 2.47
C TYR A 282 17.76 6.22 1.58
N GLY A 283 18.19 7.45 1.17
CA GLY A 283 19.32 7.67 0.28
C GLY A 283 20.66 7.18 0.85
N GLN A 284 20.80 7.11 2.18
CA GLN A 284 21.97 6.51 2.84
C GLN A 284 22.09 4.99 2.60
N VAL A 285 20.98 4.33 2.32
CA VAL A 285 20.94 2.87 2.07
C VAL A 285 20.93 2.59 0.56
N ARG A 286 20.05 3.28 -0.17
CA ARG A 286 19.91 3.19 -1.61
C ARG A 286 19.89 4.58 -2.21
N PRO A 287 20.97 5.01 -2.88
CA PRO A 287 21.01 6.30 -3.57
C PRO A 287 19.86 6.42 -4.58
N LEU A 288 19.30 7.62 -4.69
CA LEU A 288 18.24 7.95 -5.63
C LEU A 288 18.81 8.69 -6.83
N SER A 289 18.36 8.36 -8.02
CA SER A 289 18.62 9.19 -9.22
C SER A 289 17.80 10.48 -9.15
N LEU A 290 18.17 11.46 -9.99
CA LEU A 290 17.40 12.70 -10.08
C LEU A 290 15.96 12.44 -10.53
N ASP A 291 15.76 11.57 -11.52
CA ASP A 291 14.44 11.19 -12.01
C ASP A 291 13.58 10.51 -10.91
N GLU A 292 14.18 9.62 -10.12
CA GLU A 292 13.46 8.99 -8.99
C GLU A 292 13.02 10.05 -7.96
N LEU A 293 13.88 11.01 -7.64
CA LEU A 293 13.55 12.10 -6.71
C LEU A 293 12.45 13.01 -7.26
N GLN A 294 12.57 13.43 -8.53
CA GLN A 294 11.60 14.30 -9.19
C GLN A 294 10.23 13.62 -9.32
N LEU A 295 10.19 12.30 -9.51
CA LEU A 295 8.95 11.55 -9.67
C LEU A 295 8.18 11.35 -8.35
N VAL A 296 8.81 11.50 -7.18
CA VAL A 296 8.15 11.31 -5.88
C VAL A 296 6.95 12.25 -5.69
N SER A 297 7.12 13.55 -5.97
CA SER A 297 6.07 14.54 -5.76
C SER A 297 4.87 14.37 -6.69
N PRO A 298 5.03 14.19 -8.02
CA PRO A 298 3.92 13.86 -8.92
C PRO A 298 3.14 12.60 -8.49
N LEU A 299 3.85 11.56 -8.06
CA LEU A 299 3.21 10.33 -7.59
C LEU A 299 2.47 10.52 -6.26
N ASP A 300 2.99 11.31 -5.33
CA ASP A 300 2.29 11.62 -4.07
C ASP A 300 1.00 12.40 -4.34
N ARG A 301 1.07 13.47 -5.14
CA ARG A 301 -0.10 14.28 -5.49
C ARG A 301 -1.19 13.48 -6.18
N ALA A 302 -0.82 12.74 -7.21
CA ALA A 302 -1.76 11.85 -7.90
C ALA A 302 -2.33 10.80 -6.95
N GLY A 303 -1.50 10.24 -6.08
CA GLY A 303 -1.92 9.27 -5.07
C GLY A 303 -2.94 9.83 -4.08
N CYS A 304 -2.74 11.06 -3.58
CA CYS A 304 -3.69 11.73 -2.68
C CYS A 304 -5.02 12.03 -3.36
N LEU A 305 -4.99 12.61 -4.58
CA LEU A 305 -6.21 12.91 -5.35
C LEU A 305 -7.02 11.64 -5.63
N LEU A 306 -6.38 10.64 -6.21
CA LEU A 306 -7.03 9.38 -6.56
C LEU A 306 -7.57 8.64 -5.34
N ALA A 307 -6.81 8.60 -4.25
CA ALA A 307 -7.25 7.92 -3.04
C ALA A 307 -8.45 8.64 -2.41
N GLY A 308 -8.42 9.97 -2.31
CA GLY A 308 -9.55 10.75 -1.80
C GLY A 308 -10.81 10.52 -2.63
N LEU A 309 -10.74 10.67 -3.94
CA LEU A 309 -11.87 10.48 -4.86
C LEU A 309 -12.38 9.03 -4.84
N HIS A 310 -11.48 8.06 -4.86
CA HIS A 310 -11.87 6.65 -4.80
C HIS A 310 -12.54 6.26 -3.47
N TRP A 311 -12.09 6.82 -2.35
CA TRP A 311 -12.75 6.60 -1.07
C TRP A 311 -14.17 7.17 -1.04
N LEU A 312 -14.38 8.39 -1.58
CA LEU A 312 -15.72 8.98 -1.73
C LEU A 312 -16.64 8.09 -2.58
N GLU A 313 -16.15 7.65 -3.76
CA GLU A 313 -16.89 6.78 -4.66
C GLU A 313 -17.24 5.44 -4.01
N ARG A 314 -16.24 4.74 -3.46
CA ARG A 314 -16.40 3.44 -2.81
C ARG A 314 -17.39 3.45 -1.65
N LEU A 315 -17.34 4.47 -0.81
CA LEU A 315 -18.29 4.61 0.30
C LEU A 315 -19.69 4.95 -0.22
N SER A 316 -19.81 5.82 -1.22
CA SER A 316 -21.10 6.16 -1.81
C SER A 316 -21.80 4.98 -2.50
N GLU A 317 -21.04 4.02 -3.01
CA GLU A 317 -21.57 2.80 -3.64
C GLU A 317 -21.95 1.71 -2.63
N ARG A 318 -21.17 1.58 -1.55
CA ARG A 318 -21.38 0.52 -0.54
C ARG A 318 -22.44 0.86 0.47
N GLU A 319 -22.54 2.11 0.86
CA GLU A 319 -23.40 2.60 1.91
C GLU A 319 -24.07 3.92 1.48
N PRO A 320 -24.91 3.92 0.41
CA PRO A 320 -25.47 5.15 -0.16
C PRO A 320 -26.37 5.89 0.82
N HIS A 321 -26.95 5.22 1.80
CA HIS A 321 -27.86 5.78 2.82
C HIS A 321 -27.28 5.68 4.23
N ALA A 322 -25.94 5.66 4.37
CA ALA A 322 -25.31 5.52 5.67
C ALA A 322 -25.61 6.72 6.57
N THR A 323 -26.15 6.45 7.75
CA THR A 323 -26.31 7.45 8.83
C THR A 323 -25.00 7.71 9.57
N GLY A 324 -23.94 6.95 9.27
CA GLY A 324 -22.60 7.08 9.81
C GLY A 324 -21.64 6.07 9.19
N PHE A 325 -20.35 6.34 9.25
CA PHE A 325 -19.28 5.47 8.78
C PHE A 325 -18.41 5.01 9.96
N SER A 326 -17.65 3.92 9.75
CA SER A 326 -16.67 3.50 10.74
C SER A 326 -15.62 4.59 10.98
N ALA A 327 -15.09 4.70 12.20
CA ALA A 327 -14.03 5.65 12.53
C ALA A 327 -12.82 5.52 11.60
N ALA A 328 -12.50 4.30 11.14
CA ALA A 328 -11.42 4.07 10.18
C ALA A 328 -11.72 4.69 8.80
N ALA A 329 -12.95 4.56 8.29
CA ALA A 329 -13.35 5.16 7.01
C ALA A 329 -13.37 6.70 7.09
N THR A 330 -13.94 7.24 8.16
CA THR A 330 -13.96 8.69 8.44
C THR A 330 -12.53 9.22 8.56
N GLY A 331 -11.67 8.56 9.32
CA GLY A 331 -10.27 8.95 9.47
C GLY A 331 -9.49 8.96 8.14
N ARG A 332 -9.77 8.01 7.24
CA ARG A 332 -9.16 8.01 5.89
C ARG A 332 -9.63 9.19 5.03
N LEU A 333 -10.91 9.54 5.07
CA LEU A 333 -11.42 10.70 4.34
C LEU A 333 -10.75 11.99 4.81
N TRP A 334 -10.71 12.21 6.12
CA TRP A 334 -10.04 13.38 6.70
C TRP A 334 -8.55 13.41 6.40
N HIS A 335 -7.85 12.28 6.48
CA HIS A 335 -6.43 12.20 6.11
C HIS A 335 -6.19 12.73 4.69
N PHE A 336 -6.97 12.29 3.69
CA PHE A 336 -6.79 12.77 2.32
C PHE A 336 -7.24 14.22 2.13
N ALA A 337 -8.31 14.66 2.79
CA ALA A 337 -8.75 16.05 2.76
C ALA A 337 -7.66 17.00 3.29
N GLU A 338 -7.07 16.69 4.45
CA GLU A 338 -5.98 17.46 5.07
C GLU A 338 -4.71 17.45 4.21
N ARG A 339 -4.37 16.29 3.64
CA ARG A 339 -3.24 16.16 2.72
C ARG A 339 -3.38 17.06 1.49
N LEU A 340 -4.58 17.13 0.93
CA LEU A 340 -4.87 17.94 -0.25
C LEU A 340 -4.91 19.43 0.08
N ALA A 341 -5.52 19.82 1.20
CA ALA A 341 -5.58 21.20 1.65
C ALA A 341 -4.20 21.79 1.94
N GLY A 342 -3.33 21.06 2.62
CA GLY A 342 -1.99 21.52 3.00
C GLY A 342 -1.03 21.72 1.82
N GLY A 343 -1.35 21.19 0.65
CA GLY A 343 -0.60 21.43 -0.58
C GLY A 343 -0.96 22.73 -1.31
N SER A 344 -1.89 23.50 -0.76
CA SER A 344 -2.42 24.74 -1.34
C SER A 344 -1.79 26.01 -0.79
N THR A 345 -1.00 25.93 0.31
CA THR A 345 -0.40 27.13 0.91
C THR A 345 0.94 27.44 0.23
N ASP A 346 0.98 28.58 -0.43
CA ASP A 346 2.21 29.25 -0.90
C ASP A 346 3.19 29.45 0.27
N GLY A 347 4.26 28.70 0.32
CA GLY A 347 5.35 29.00 1.26
C GLY A 347 6.09 27.83 1.93
N GLY A 348 5.78 26.59 1.67
CA GLY A 348 6.58 25.45 2.13
C GLY A 348 7.14 24.67 0.94
N LEU A 349 8.31 24.05 1.10
CA LEU A 349 8.88 23.11 0.14
C LEU A 349 7.91 21.94 -0.14
N THR A 350 6.82 22.21 -0.83
CA THR A 350 6.26 21.20 -1.69
C THR A 350 7.41 20.80 -2.59
N LEU A 351 7.81 19.53 -2.53
CA LEU A 351 8.64 19.00 -3.62
C LEU A 351 7.94 19.48 -4.89
N PRO A 352 8.58 20.33 -5.72
CA PRO A 352 7.89 20.92 -6.85
C PRO A 352 7.34 19.81 -7.74
N LEU A 353 6.18 20.05 -8.34
CA LEU A 353 5.70 19.19 -9.42
C LEU A 353 6.63 19.46 -10.60
N ILE A 354 7.62 18.59 -10.79
CA ILE A 354 8.63 18.75 -11.82
C ILE A 354 8.31 17.82 -12.99
N SER A 355 8.34 18.38 -14.18
CA SER A 355 8.37 17.62 -15.44
C SER A 355 9.79 17.08 -15.68
N PRO A 356 9.95 15.92 -16.33
CA PRO A 356 11.29 15.40 -16.68
C PRO A 356 12.08 16.31 -17.61
N ASN A 357 11.44 17.35 -18.18
CA ASN A 357 12.07 18.31 -19.08
C ASN A 357 12.37 19.68 -18.41
N ASP A 358 12.04 19.84 -17.11
CA ASP A 358 12.36 21.02 -16.31
C ASP A 358 13.65 20.76 -15.50
#